data_0025ac73cc00c5330a526dba0fe1fc5a
#
_entry.id   0025ac73cc00c5330a526dba0fe1fc5a
#
_cell.length_a   1.000
_cell.length_b   1.000
_cell.length_c   1.000
_cell.angle_alpha   90.00
_cell.angle_beta   90.00
_cell.angle_gamma   90.00
#
_symmetry.space_group_name_H-M   'P 1'
#
loop_
_entity.id
_entity.type
_entity.pdbx_description
1 polymer ?
#
loop_
_entity_poly.entity_id
_entity_poly.type
_entity_poly.pdbx_seq_one_letter_code
_entity_poly.pdbx_strand_id
1 'polypeptide(L)'
;MASGGGTENGEEQQPAAIEGPKLLSAPSPRYPESARQEQKEGTAVIGLTIAEDGSVTQTWVESSSGDSRLDSAAAEAVYAWRFVPARRNGVPISARSRVPVIFELRE
;
A
#
# COMPACT_ATOMS: atom_id res chain seq x y z
N MET A 1 29.31 13.54 -24.98
CA MET A 1 28.98 13.03 -24.69
C MET A 1 28.80 12.79 -24.28
N ALA A 2 28.69 13.05 -24.09
CA ALA A 2 28.16 12.54 -23.69
C ALA A 2 27.98 12.25 -23.25
N SER A 3 27.85 12.62 -23.22
CA SER A 3 27.39 12.15 -22.72
C SER A 3 27.24 11.86 -22.21
N GLY A 4 27.23 12.28 -22.31
CA GLY A 4 26.81 11.79 -21.84
C GLY A 4 26.61 11.74 -21.28
N GLY A 5 26.65 12.07 -21.42
CA GLY A 5 26.17 11.74 -20.94
C GLY A 5 25.80 11.83 -20.39
N GLY A 6 25.74 12.13 -20.41
CA GLY A 6 25.10 11.88 -19.99
C GLY A 6 24.70 12.11 -19.44
N THR A 7 24.57 12.48 -19.43
CA THR A 7 23.97 12.31 -19.10
C THR A 7 23.66 12.32 -18.72
N GLU A 8 23.56 12.65 -18.84
CA GLU A 8 23.04 12.28 -18.65
C GLU A 8 22.70 12.02 -18.15
N ASN A 9 22.73 12.41 -18.16
CA ASN A 9 22.15 11.86 -17.75
C ASN A 9 21.75 11.62 -17.14
N GLY A 10 21.63 11.92 -17.09
CA GLY A 10 21.09 11.53 -16.65
C GLY A 10 20.71 11.87 -16.14
N GLU A 11 20.50 12.39 -16.10
CA GLU A 11 20.09 12.54 -15.82
C GLU A 11 19.54 12.73 -15.92
N GLU A 12 19.39 12.98 -16.27
CA GLU A 12 18.83 12.78 -16.38
C GLU A 12 18.19 12.34 -16.20
N GLN A 13 18.13 12.40 -16.61
CA GLN A 13 17.50 11.87 -16.33
C GLN A 13 17.20 11.31 -15.48
N GLN A 14 17.71 11.76 -15.39
CA GLN A 14 17.39 11.17 -14.34
C GLN A 14 16.18 11.32 -13.98
N PRO A 15 15.76 10.38 -14.00
CA PRO A 15 14.42 10.52 -13.76
C PRO A 15 14.27 11.38 -12.57
N ALA A 16 13.37 12.25 -12.69
CA ALA A 16 12.93 13.00 -11.60
C ALA A 16 13.07 12.16 -10.36
N ALA A 17 13.61 12.70 -9.33
CA ALA A 17 13.74 11.98 -8.09
C ALA A 17 12.34 11.64 -7.60
N ILE A 18 11.91 10.42 -7.87
CA ILE A 18 10.62 9.93 -7.42
C ILE A 18 10.86 9.09 -6.20
N GLU A 19 10.22 9.48 -5.12
CA GLU A 19 10.27 8.72 -3.87
C GLU A 19 8.91 8.08 -3.66
N GLY A 20 8.90 6.77 -3.41
CA GLY A 20 7.67 6.08 -3.13
C GLY A 20 7.14 6.39 -1.75
N PRO A 21 5.88 6.05 -1.50
CA PRO A 21 5.31 6.29 -0.19
C PRO A 21 5.92 5.38 0.87
N LYS A 22 5.92 5.84 2.10
CA LYS A 22 6.43 5.07 3.23
C LYS A 22 5.36 4.93 4.27
N LEU A 23 5.27 3.75 4.87
CA LEU A 23 4.26 3.47 5.86
C LEU A 23 4.57 4.18 7.17
N LEU A 24 3.61 4.93 7.70
CA LEU A 24 3.74 5.60 8.98
C LEU A 24 2.98 4.86 10.08
N SER A 25 1.77 4.43 9.77
CA SER A 25 0.91 3.82 10.76
C SER A 25 0.02 2.80 10.07
N ALA A 26 -0.03 1.60 10.63
CA ALA A 26 -0.78 0.49 10.04
C ALA A 26 -1.51 -0.26 11.14
N PRO A 27 -2.63 0.27 11.64
CA PRO A 27 -3.41 -0.44 12.64
C PRO A 27 -3.79 -1.82 12.13
N SER A 28 -3.73 -2.82 13.00
CA SER A 28 -4.07 -4.18 12.63
C SER A 28 -5.53 -4.29 12.23
N PRO A 29 -5.84 -5.15 11.27
CA PRO A 29 -7.24 -5.36 10.89
C PRO A 29 -7.97 -6.09 12.00
N ARG A 30 -9.26 -5.88 12.06
CA ARG A 30 -10.11 -6.61 12.96
C ARG A 30 -10.35 -8.00 12.37
N TYR A 31 -10.12 -9.04 13.16
CA TYR A 31 -10.39 -10.40 12.70
C TYR A 31 -11.89 -10.65 12.82
N PRO A 32 -12.60 -10.87 11.72
CA PRO A 32 -14.06 -11.12 11.82
C PRO A 32 -14.34 -12.35 12.67
N GLU A 33 -15.26 -12.21 13.59
CA GLU A 33 -15.53 -13.27 14.55
C GLU A 33 -15.95 -14.57 13.88
N SER A 34 -16.82 -14.49 12.87
CA SER A 34 -17.28 -15.70 12.19
C SER A 34 -16.14 -16.41 11.46
N ALA A 35 -15.23 -15.65 10.87
CA ALA A 35 -14.06 -16.23 10.19
C ALA A 35 -13.14 -16.86 11.22
N ARG A 36 -12.99 -16.22 12.36
CA ARG A 36 -12.13 -16.73 13.41
C ARG A 36 -12.66 -18.04 13.96
N GLN A 37 -13.97 -18.11 14.18
CA GLN A 37 -14.62 -19.34 14.68
C GLN A 37 -14.44 -20.49 13.71
N GLU A 38 -14.42 -20.20 12.43
CA GLU A 38 -14.23 -21.21 11.38
C GLU A 38 -12.76 -21.44 11.08
N GLN A 39 -11.87 -20.76 11.82
CA GLN A 39 -10.43 -20.90 11.68
C GLN A 39 -9.96 -20.57 10.26
N LYS A 40 -10.56 -19.55 9.66
CA LYS A 40 -10.16 -19.10 8.34
C LYS A 40 -8.94 -18.21 8.46
N GLU A 41 -7.94 -18.51 7.65
CA GLU A 41 -6.70 -17.75 7.59
C GLU A 41 -6.37 -17.47 6.15
N GLY A 42 -5.53 -16.47 5.91
CA GLY A 42 -5.10 -16.17 4.56
C GLY A 42 -4.49 -14.80 4.46
N THR A 43 -4.01 -14.48 3.29
CA THR A 43 -3.40 -13.19 3.00
C THR A 43 -4.20 -12.52 1.90
N ALA A 44 -4.68 -11.31 2.17
CA ALA A 44 -5.35 -10.50 1.16
C ALA A 44 -4.36 -9.43 0.72
N VAL A 45 -4.22 -9.24 -0.60
CA VAL A 45 -3.42 -8.14 -1.11
C VAL A 45 -4.38 -7.02 -1.44
N ILE A 46 -4.21 -5.90 -0.77
CA ILE A 46 -5.09 -4.75 -0.91
C ILE A 46 -4.40 -3.67 -1.70
N GLY A 47 -5.04 -3.27 -2.81
CA GLY A 47 -4.60 -2.10 -3.54
C GLY A 47 -5.13 -0.85 -2.88
N LEU A 48 -4.40 0.24 -3.01
CA LEU A 48 -4.82 1.49 -2.36
C LEU A 48 -4.30 2.69 -3.12
N THR A 49 -5.01 3.79 -2.97
CA THR A 49 -4.57 5.08 -3.46
C THR A 49 -4.19 5.93 -2.26
N ILE A 50 -2.98 6.46 -2.28
CA ILE A 50 -2.45 7.31 -1.22
C ILE A 50 -2.46 8.75 -1.73
N ALA A 51 -3.17 9.61 -1.03
CA ALA A 51 -3.28 11.01 -1.44
C ALA A 51 -2.00 11.77 -1.10
N GLU A 52 -1.94 13.01 -1.57
CA GLU A 52 -0.78 13.87 -1.36
C GLU A 52 -0.49 14.15 0.10
N ASP A 53 -1.49 14.01 0.96
CA ASP A 53 -1.31 14.22 2.39
C ASP A 53 -1.01 12.92 3.14
N GLY A 54 -0.87 11.80 2.42
CA GLY A 54 -0.54 10.52 3.02
C GLY A 54 -1.74 9.71 3.47
N SER A 55 -2.95 10.22 3.30
CA SER A 55 -4.14 9.47 3.67
C SER A 55 -4.52 8.49 2.57
N VAL A 56 -5.25 7.44 2.94
CA VAL A 56 -5.73 6.45 1.99
C VAL A 56 -7.13 6.86 1.55
N THR A 57 -7.31 7.06 0.24
CA THR A 57 -8.58 7.53 -0.30
C THR A 57 -9.38 6.44 -1.00
N GLN A 58 -8.73 5.36 -1.41
CA GLN A 58 -9.40 4.24 -2.06
C GLN A 58 -8.70 2.95 -1.69
N THR A 59 -9.47 1.88 -1.55
CA THR A 59 -8.90 0.54 -1.41
C THR A 59 -9.71 -0.41 -2.28
N TRP A 60 -9.05 -1.48 -2.71
CA TRP A 60 -9.71 -2.55 -3.44
C TRP A 60 -8.95 -3.84 -3.20
N VAL A 61 -9.61 -4.97 -3.44
CA VAL A 61 -8.98 -6.28 -3.25
C VAL A 61 -8.23 -6.64 -4.53
N GLU A 62 -6.90 -6.64 -4.46
CA GLU A 62 -6.06 -7.05 -5.59
C GLU A 62 -6.06 -8.56 -5.71
N SER A 63 -5.91 -9.22 -4.56
CA SER A 63 -5.83 -10.67 -4.50
C SER A 63 -6.53 -11.12 -3.22
N SER A 64 -7.47 -12.02 -3.36
CA SER A 64 -8.29 -12.47 -2.24
C SER A 64 -7.52 -13.40 -1.32
N SER A 65 -7.86 -13.32 -0.04
CA SER A 65 -7.37 -14.26 0.96
C SER A 65 -8.01 -15.63 0.81
N GLY A 66 -9.08 -15.71 0.03
CA GLY A 66 -9.88 -16.92 -0.06
C GLY A 66 -11.16 -16.84 0.74
N ASP A 67 -11.33 -15.79 1.52
CA ASP A 67 -12.51 -15.60 2.35
C ASP A 67 -12.94 -14.14 2.28
N SER A 68 -14.18 -13.90 1.84
CA SER A 68 -14.65 -12.54 1.63
C SER A 68 -14.71 -11.71 2.91
N ARG A 69 -14.88 -12.37 4.05
CA ARG A 69 -14.92 -11.67 5.34
C ARG A 69 -13.54 -11.09 5.67
N LEU A 70 -12.49 -11.89 5.41
CA LEU A 70 -11.13 -11.42 5.63
C LEU A 70 -10.77 -10.32 4.64
N ASP A 71 -11.20 -10.47 3.39
CA ASP A 71 -10.95 -9.47 2.36
C ASP A 71 -11.56 -8.13 2.74
N SER A 72 -12.81 -8.15 3.20
CA SER A 72 -13.48 -6.90 3.61
C SER A 72 -12.81 -6.27 4.80
N ALA A 73 -12.43 -7.08 5.79
CA ALA A 73 -11.75 -6.56 6.98
C ALA A 73 -10.41 -5.95 6.61
N ALA A 74 -9.69 -6.55 5.67
CA ALA A 74 -8.41 -6.03 5.21
C ALA A 74 -8.59 -4.69 4.53
N ALA A 75 -9.54 -4.59 3.61
CA ALA A 75 -9.78 -3.36 2.88
C ALA A 75 -10.17 -2.23 3.83
N GLU A 76 -11.02 -2.54 4.81
CA GLU A 76 -11.41 -1.56 5.82
C GLU A 76 -10.24 -1.07 6.64
N ALA A 77 -9.39 -2.02 7.05
CA ALA A 77 -8.26 -1.67 7.90
C ALA A 77 -7.29 -0.74 7.18
N VAL A 78 -7.05 -1.00 5.89
CA VAL A 78 -6.08 -0.21 5.12
C VAL A 78 -6.53 1.24 4.97
N TYR A 79 -7.83 1.50 5.01
CA TYR A 79 -8.32 2.88 4.99
C TYR A 79 -7.80 3.71 6.16
N ALA A 80 -7.55 3.05 7.29
CA ALA A 80 -7.05 3.75 8.47
C ALA A 80 -5.54 3.88 8.49
N TRP A 81 -4.86 3.27 7.53
CA TRP A 81 -3.40 3.38 7.46
C TRP A 81 -3.00 4.78 7.02
N ARG A 82 -1.79 5.16 7.36
CA ARG A 82 -1.26 6.48 7.03
C ARG A 82 0.15 6.32 6.50
N PHE A 83 0.49 7.16 5.53
CA PHE A 83 1.76 7.09 4.83
C PHE A 83 2.42 8.45 4.76
N VAL A 84 3.73 8.44 4.60
CA VAL A 84 4.42 9.60 4.05
C VAL A 84 4.13 9.54 2.57
N PRO A 85 3.59 10.59 1.96
CA PRO A 85 3.19 10.52 0.56
C PRO A 85 4.38 10.36 -0.37
N ALA A 86 4.12 9.81 -1.54
CA ALA A 86 5.12 9.77 -2.60
C ALA A 86 5.46 11.21 -3.01
N ARG A 87 6.67 11.39 -3.55
CA ARG A 87 7.11 12.72 -3.98
C ARG A 87 7.78 12.64 -5.32
N ARG A 88 7.59 13.70 -6.08
CA ARG A 88 8.32 13.89 -7.33
C ARG A 88 9.08 15.21 -7.17
N ASN A 89 10.41 15.14 -7.20
CA ASN A 89 11.25 16.33 -7.01
C ASN A 89 10.87 17.09 -5.74
N GLY A 90 10.62 16.33 -4.67
CA GLY A 90 10.29 16.91 -3.38
C GLY A 90 8.83 17.35 -3.19
N VAL A 91 8.02 17.25 -4.24
CA VAL A 91 6.62 17.67 -4.19
C VAL A 91 5.73 16.46 -3.96
N PRO A 92 4.88 16.47 -2.92
CA PRO A 92 3.98 15.33 -2.68
C PRO A 92 3.05 15.09 -3.85
N ILE A 93 2.87 13.83 -4.19
CA ILE A 93 1.97 13.42 -5.26
C ILE A 93 1.12 12.25 -4.78
N SER A 94 -0.03 12.09 -5.43
CA SER A 94 -0.87 10.94 -5.21
C SER A 94 -0.22 9.72 -5.86
N ALA A 95 -0.40 8.54 -5.26
CA ALA A 95 0.21 7.32 -5.79
C ALA A 95 -0.63 6.13 -5.44
N ARG A 96 -0.49 5.07 -6.22
CA ARG A 96 -1.12 3.79 -5.94
C ARG A 96 -0.08 2.84 -5.40
N SER A 97 -0.54 1.94 -4.55
CA SER A 97 0.34 0.94 -3.98
C SER A 97 -0.47 -0.31 -3.68
N ARG A 98 0.17 -1.32 -3.15
CA ARG A 98 -0.53 -2.51 -2.70
C ARG A 98 0.20 -3.05 -1.49
N VAL A 99 -0.56 -3.61 -0.57
CA VAL A 99 0.00 -4.13 0.68
C VAL A 99 -0.63 -5.48 0.98
N PRO A 100 0.14 -6.42 1.52
CA PRO A 100 -0.43 -7.68 1.99
C PRO A 100 -0.96 -7.49 3.40
N VAL A 101 -2.13 -8.06 3.65
CA VAL A 101 -2.72 -8.09 4.99
C VAL A 101 -2.86 -9.55 5.36
N ILE A 102 -2.17 -9.97 6.39
CA ILE A 102 -2.07 -11.37 6.77
C ILE A 102 -2.97 -11.64 7.96
N PHE A 103 -3.82 -12.64 7.79
CA PHE A 103 -4.70 -13.11 8.88
C PHE A 103 -4.21 -14.47 9.33
N GLU A 104 -3.71 -14.53 10.54
CA GLU A 104 -3.21 -15.77 11.13
C GLU A 104 -3.79 -15.92 12.53
N LEU A 105 -4.16 -17.13 12.87
CA LEU A 105 -4.65 -17.44 14.21
C LEU A 105 -3.49 -18.04 15.00
N ARG A 106 -3.36 -17.56 16.22
CA ARG A 106 -2.31 -18.05 17.11
C ARG A 106 -2.94 -18.61 18.36
N GLU A 107 -2.36 -19.70 18.80
CA GLU A 107 -2.82 -20.37 20.01
C GLU A 107 -2.09 -19.85 21.23
#